data_7382bb2e0b9822ed4840e19290c4108b
#
_entry.id   7382bb2e0b9822ed4840e19290c4108b
#
_cell.length_a   1.000
_cell.length_b   1.000
_cell.length_c   1.000
_cell.angle_alpha   90.00
_cell.angle_beta   90.00
_cell.angle_gamma   90.00
#
_symmetry.space_group_name_H-M   'P 1'
#
loop_
_entity.id
_entity.type
_entity.pdbx_description
1 polymer ?
#
loop_
_entity_poly.entity_id
_entity_poly.type
_entity_poly.pdbx_seq_one_letter_code
_entity_poly.pdbx_strand_id
1 'polypeptide(L)' 'MKTFLLVAFLWNGSTGEVVKVSKSFNDLDTCNEVSHMVLDRYQDEFTFINVSCKEVIK' A
#
# COMPACT_ATOMS: atom_id res chain seq x y z
N MET A 1 -3.78 17.62 13.41
CA MET A 1 -4.37 16.31 13.15
C MET A 1 -3.38 15.39 12.47
N LYS A 2 -3.35 14.15 12.89
CA LYS A 2 -2.49 13.16 12.27
C LYS A 2 -3.23 12.43 11.17
N THR A 3 -2.59 12.28 10.05
CA THR A 3 -3.09 11.52 8.93
C THR A 3 -2.06 10.47 8.57
N PHE A 4 -2.51 9.29 8.21
CA PHE A 4 -1.63 8.20 7.83
C PHE A 4 -1.81 7.91 6.35
N LEU A 5 -0.72 7.96 5.62
CA LEU A 5 -0.74 7.76 4.18
C LEU A 5 -0.26 6.35 3.85
N LEU A 6 -1.11 5.59 3.20
CA LEU A 6 -0.75 4.28 2.68
C LEU A 6 -0.23 4.46 1.25
N VAL A 7 0.96 3.94 1.00
CA VAL A 7 1.54 3.94 -0.34
C VAL A 7 1.85 2.50 -0.70
N ALA A 8 1.28 2.03 -1.80
CA ALA A 8 1.51 0.69 -2.31
C ALA A 8 2.13 0.79 -3.69
N PHE A 9 3.20 0.05 -3.88
CA PHE A 9 3.91 -0.04 -5.15
C PHE A 9 3.98 -1.49 -5.58
N LEU A 10 3.38 -1.82 -6.73
CA LEU A 10 3.30 -3.17 -7.22
C LEU A 10 3.94 -3.25 -8.61
N TRP A 11 4.75 -4.29 -8.81
CA TRP A 11 5.43 -4.50 -10.08
C TRP A 11 5.23 -5.94 -10.55
N ASN A 12 4.84 -6.09 -11.80
CA ASN A 12 4.68 -7.39 -12.43
C ASN A 12 5.85 -7.63 -13.38
N GLY A 13 6.71 -8.57 -13.03
CA GLY A 13 7.89 -8.88 -13.81
C GLY A 13 7.60 -9.56 -15.14
N SER A 14 6.43 -10.19 -15.27
CA SER A 14 6.06 -10.88 -16.51
C SER A 14 5.59 -9.91 -17.59
N THR A 15 4.88 -8.85 -17.20
CA THR A 15 4.33 -7.89 -18.13
C THR A 15 5.05 -6.54 -18.10
N GLY A 16 5.83 -6.29 -17.06
CA GLY A 16 6.46 -4.99 -16.84
C GLY A 16 5.52 -3.93 -16.31
N GLU A 17 4.29 -4.33 -15.93
CA GLU A 17 3.31 -3.38 -15.44
C GLU A 17 3.66 -2.89 -14.04
N VAL A 18 3.48 -1.60 -13.83
CA VAL A 18 3.69 -0.96 -12.53
C VAL A 18 2.39 -0.30 -12.10
N VAL A 19 1.97 -0.61 -10.87
CA VAL A 19 0.77 -0.01 -10.28
C VAL A 19 1.17 0.70 -9.00
N LYS A 20 0.72 1.92 -8.84
CA LYS A 20 0.97 2.71 -7.65
C LYS A 20 -0.36 3.17 -7.07
N VAL A 21 -0.57 2.87 -5.79
CA VAL A 21 -1.80 3.23 -5.08
C VAL A 21 -1.44 4.04 -3.86
N SER A 22 -2.19 5.09 -3.60
CA SER A 22 -2.04 5.86 -2.37
C SER A 22 -3.42 6.18 -1.79
N LYS A 23 -3.52 6.14 -0.47
CA LYS A 23 -4.77 6.41 0.22
C LYS A 23 -4.49 6.94 1.61
N SER A 24 -5.32 7.87 2.07
CA SER A 24 -5.19 8.50 3.38
C SER A 24 -6.14 7.86 4.39
N PHE A 25 -5.67 7.72 5.63
CA PHE A 25 -6.46 7.21 6.73
C PHE A 25 -6.23 8.10 7.95
N ASN A 26 -7.23 8.15 8.83
CA ASN A 26 -7.14 8.91 10.07
C ASN A 26 -6.58 8.08 11.23
N ASP A 27 -6.38 6.81 11.01
CA ASP A 27 -6.01 5.85 12.05
C ASP A 27 -4.93 4.91 11.54
N LEU A 28 -3.90 4.71 12.35
CA LEU A 28 -2.78 3.84 11.99
C LEU A 28 -3.21 2.38 11.89
N ASP A 29 -4.06 1.93 12.80
CA ASP A 29 -4.53 0.55 12.78
C ASP A 29 -5.26 0.23 11.48
N THR A 30 -6.10 1.14 11.01
CA THR A 30 -6.80 0.98 9.74
C THR A 30 -5.82 0.96 8.57
N CYS A 31 -4.83 1.83 8.59
CA CYS A 31 -3.81 1.88 7.55
C CYS A 31 -3.05 0.54 7.46
N ASN A 32 -2.64 0.01 8.63
CA ASN A 32 -1.93 -1.26 8.68
C ASN A 32 -2.81 -2.43 8.22
N GLU A 33 -4.07 -2.43 8.63
CA GLU A 33 -5.00 -3.46 8.24
C GLU A 33 -5.20 -3.50 6.73
N VAL A 34 -5.39 -2.34 6.12
CA VAL A 34 -5.55 -2.25 4.67
C VAL A 34 -4.27 -2.66 3.96
N SER A 35 -3.10 -2.31 4.52
CA SER A 35 -1.84 -2.71 3.91
C SER A 35 -1.68 -4.23 3.86
N HIS A 36 -2.09 -4.92 4.92
CA HIS A 36 -2.07 -6.40 4.94
C HIS A 36 -3.05 -6.97 3.91
N MET A 37 -4.21 -6.35 3.76
CA MET A 37 -5.20 -6.79 2.78
C MET A 37 -4.67 -6.63 1.35
N VAL A 38 -3.97 -5.55 1.08
CA VAL A 38 -3.38 -5.31 -0.25
C VAL A 38 -2.31 -6.37 -0.54
N LEU A 39 -1.43 -6.63 0.42
CA LEU A 39 -0.40 -7.65 0.26
C LEU A 39 -1.02 -9.02 -0.02
N ASP A 40 -2.00 -9.39 0.77
CA ASP A 40 -2.64 -10.69 0.67
C ASP A 40 -3.36 -10.87 -0.67
N ARG A 41 -4.01 -9.82 -1.13
CA ARG A 41 -4.81 -9.86 -2.35
C ARG A 41 -3.96 -9.93 -3.61
N TYR A 42 -2.84 -9.20 -3.64
CA TYR A 42 -2.05 -9.03 -4.86
C TYR A 42 -0.76 -9.84 -4.90
N GLN A 43 -0.42 -10.54 -3.83
CA GLN A 43 0.85 -11.26 -3.76
C GLN A 43 1.03 -12.30 -4.87
N ASP A 44 -0.07 -12.88 -5.35
CA ASP A 44 -0.03 -13.88 -6.42
C ASP A 44 -0.01 -13.28 -7.83
N GLU A 45 -0.40 -12.02 -7.94
CA GLU A 45 -0.50 -11.33 -9.24
C GLU A 45 0.74 -10.54 -9.59
N PHE A 46 1.49 -10.11 -8.58
CA PHE A 46 2.66 -9.25 -8.79
C PHE A 46 3.92 -9.89 -8.24
N THR A 47 5.01 -9.68 -8.96
CA THR A 47 6.32 -10.20 -8.56
C THR A 47 6.88 -9.47 -7.35
N PHE A 48 6.65 -8.17 -7.29
CA PHE A 48 7.14 -7.33 -6.22
C PHE A 48 6.02 -6.44 -5.68
N ILE A 49 5.87 -6.41 -4.37
CA ILE A 49 4.88 -5.56 -3.71
C ILE A 49 5.57 -4.86 -2.55
N ASN A 50 5.45 -3.54 -2.51
CA ASN A 50 5.95 -2.74 -1.41
C ASN A 50 4.80 -1.87 -0.91
N VAL A 51 4.43 -2.05 0.36
CA VAL A 51 3.34 -1.30 0.98
C VAL A 51 3.86 -0.67 2.26
N SER A 52 3.59 0.59 2.46
CA SER A 52 4.00 1.30 3.66
C SER A 52 2.94 2.28 4.13
N CYS A 53 2.90 2.49 5.44
CA CYS A 53 2.06 3.50 6.06
C CYS A 53 2.96 4.56 6.68
N LYS A 54 2.77 5.81 6.29
CA LYS A 54 3.56 6.93 6.80
C LYS A 54 2.66 7.89 7.55
N GLU A 55 3.16 8.40 8.67
CA GLU A 55 2.47 9.44 9.40
C GLU A 55 2.76 10.78 8.74
N VAL A 56 1.70 11.51 8.45
CA VAL A 56 1.79 12.86 7.88
C VAL A 56 1.16 13.82 8.87
N ILE A 57 1.94 14.78 9.30
CA ILE A 57 1.47 15.81 10.24
C ILE A 57 1.13 17.05 9.45
N LYS A 58 -0.09 17.50 9.62
CA LYS A 58 -0.55 18.75 9.02
C LYS A 58 -0.81 19.80 10.08
#